data_2c10972f19b0491e8211895251892a3f
#
_entry.id   2c10972f19b0491e8211895251892a3f
#
_cell.length_a   1.000
_cell.length_b   1.000
_cell.length_c   1.000
_cell.angle_alpha   90.00
_cell.angle_beta   90.00
_cell.angle_gamma   90.00
#
_symmetry.space_group_name_H-M   'P 1'
#
loop_
_entity.id
_entity.type
_entity.pdbx_description
1 polymer ?
#
loop_
_entity_poly.entity_id
_entity_poly.type
_entity_poly.pdbx_seq_one_letter_code
_entity_poly.pdbx_strand_id
1 'polypeptide(L)'
;QDLVKVGIKMNMVTLTRQSQFEKVMKRKFTVHWQGWTASMFPNIEGQMHSKFSEAEEVTNITGMADPAIDKRIELYNSEWNMSKRVKIAQEIDSIATRLYHYAPGWHSAYGARVVHWNKFGMPETGISYAGNWQRLIDMWWYDPDKEKELHKAINNSSMTIGTGEINNIDYWNTQKK
;
A
#
# COMPACT_ATOMS: atom_id res chain seq x y z
N GLN A 1 -23.37 0.80 -15.43
CA GLN A 1 -23.99 0.69 -16.77
C GLN A 1 -23.47 -0.53 -17.55
N ASP A 2 -22.19 -0.89 -17.43
CA ASP A 2 -21.61 -1.99 -18.23
C ASP A 2 -21.97 -3.39 -17.75
N LEU A 3 -22.19 -3.59 -16.44
CA LEU A 3 -22.62 -4.88 -15.88
C LEU A 3 -24.00 -5.32 -16.40
N VAL A 4 -24.89 -4.37 -16.70
CA VAL A 4 -26.22 -4.68 -17.27
C VAL A 4 -26.08 -5.32 -18.66
N LYS A 5 -25.07 -4.95 -19.43
CA LYS A 5 -24.81 -5.51 -20.77
C LYS A 5 -24.52 -7.01 -20.74
N VAL A 6 -24.02 -7.50 -19.59
CA VAL A 6 -23.73 -8.92 -19.34
C VAL A 6 -24.76 -9.57 -18.39
N GLY A 7 -25.93 -8.95 -18.23
CA GLY A 7 -27.03 -9.49 -17.44
C GLY A 7 -26.89 -9.39 -15.92
N ILE A 8 -25.94 -8.58 -15.42
CA ILE A 8 -25.72 -8.41 -13.99
C ILE A 8 -26.37 -7.10 -13.51
N LYS A 9 -27.30 -7.20 -12.58
CA LYS A 9 -27.88 -6.06 -11.86
C LYS A 9 -27.11 -5.84 -10.57
N MET A 10 -26.43 -4.70 -10.47
CA MET A 10 -25.72 -4.28 -9.26
C MET A 10 -26.53 -3.24 -8.49
N ASN A 11 -26.81 -3.50 -7.23
CA ASN A 11 -27.39 -2.55 -6.29
C ASN A 11 -26.28 -1.96 -5.43
N MET A 12 -26.02 -0.66 -5.57
CA MET A 12 -24.98 0.04 -4.80
C MET A 12 -25.58 0.55 -3.49
N VAL A 13 -24.94 0.21 -2.38
CA VAL A 13 -25.31 0.67 -1.03
C VAL A 13 -24.19 1.57 -0.52
N THR A 14 -24.51 2.83 -0.28
CA THR A 14 -23.60 3.78 0.33
C THR A 14 -23.70 3.70 1.85
N LEU A 15 -22.55 3.57 2.52
CA LEU A 15 -22.44 3.44 3.97
C LEU A 15 -21.48 4.48 4.52
N THR A 16 -21.59 4.76 5.83
CA THR A 16 -20.53 5.48 6.52
C THR A 16 -19.27 4.60 6.59
N ARG A 17 -18.10 5.22 6.70
CA ARG A 17 -16.82 4.50 6.79
C ARG A 17 -16.80 3.49 7.93
N GLN A 18 -17.36 3.85 9.08
CA GLN A 18 -17.47 2.96 10.25
C GLN A 18 -18.33 1.74 9.95
N SER A 19 -19.55 1.95 9.44
CA SER A 19 -20.46 0.85 9.11
C SER A 19 -19.93 -0.05 7.99
N GLN A 20 -19.22 0.52 7.02
CA GLN A 20 -18.54 -0.23 5.97
C GLN A 20 -17.46 -1.14 6.58
N PHE A 21 -16.59 -0.59 7.43
CA PHE A 21 -15.54 -1.32 8.11
C PHE A 21 -16.10 -2.51 8.90
N GLU A 22 -17.10 -2.28 9.74
CA GLU A 22 -17.75 -3.36 10.53
C GLU A 22 -18.30 -4.47 9.66
N LYS A 23 -18.98 -4.12 8.56
CA LYS A 23 -19.52 -5.13 7.63
C LYS A 23 -18.41 -5.92 6.95
N VAL A 24 -17.33 -5.29 6.55
CA VAL A 24 -16.18 -5.94 5.92
C VAL A 24 -15.50 -6.90 6.89
N MET A 25 -15.24 -6.45 8.12
CA MET A 25 -14.60 -7.28 9.15
C MET A 25 -15.45 -8.51 9.53
N LYS A 26 -16.76 -8.41 9.41
CA LYS A 26 -17.73 -9.52 9.62
C LYS A 26 -18.12 -10.24 8.33
N ARG A 27 -17.45 -9.97 7.21
CA ARG A 27 -17.76 -10.53 5.86
C ARG A 27 -19.23 -10.41 5.45
N LYS A 28 -19.94 -9.36 5.91
CA LYS A 28 -21.35 -9.08 5.58
C LYS A 28 -21.46 -8.22 4.32
N PHE A 29 -20.91 -8.70 3.22
CA PHE A 29 -20.95 -8.05 1.91
C PHE A 29 -20.97 -9.10 0.78
N THR A 30 -21.52 -8.73 -0.37
CA THR A 30 -21.42 -9.54 -1.60
C THR A 30 -20.24 -9.10 -2.44
N VAL A 31 -20.13 -7.79 -2.68
CA VAL A 31 -19.00 -7.16 -3.36
C VAL A 31 -18.62 -5.91 -2.56
N HIS A 32 -17.33 -5.72 -2.34
CA HIS A 32 -16.81 -4.58 -1.62
C HIS A 32 -15.63 -3.97 -2.39
N TRP A 33 -15.59 -2.65 -2.47
CA TRP A 33 -14.44 -1.93 -2.99
C TRP A 33 -13.43 -1.70 -1.86
N GLN A 34 -12.19 -2.16 -2.07
CA GLN A 34 -11.12 -2.04 -1.10
C GLN A 34 -9.86 -1.48 -1.76
N GLY A 35 -9.26 -0.47 -1.11
CA GLY A 35 -7.91 -0.02 -1.45
C GLY A 35 -6.86 -0.81 -0.64
N TRP A 36 -5.82 -1.24 -1.31
CA TRP A 36 -4.66 -1.86 -0.68
C TRP A 36 -3.42 -1.00 -0.90
N THR A 37 -2.54 -0.98 0.09
CA THR A 37 -1.22 -0.37 -0.04
C THR A 37 -0.18 -1.46 -0.17
N ALA A 38 0.76 -1.26 -1.11
CA ALA A 38 1.89 -2.17 -1.24
C ALA A 38 2.85 -2.02 -0.05
N SER A 39 3.49 -3.13 0.32
CA SER A 39 4.59 -3.19 1.25
C SER A 39 5.75 -3.93 0.60
N MET A 40 6.99 -3.56 0.94
CA MET A 40 8.18 -4.27 0.46
C MET A 40 8.18 -5.75 0.91
N PHE A 41 7.65 -6.00 2.09
CA PHE A 41 7.49 -7.34 2.66
C PHE A 41 6.01 -7.58 2.94
N PRO A 42 5.23 -8.05 1.93
CA PRO A 42 3.80 -8.28 2.11
C PRO A 42 3.53 -9.30 3.20
N ASN A 43 2.57 -9.01 4.07
CA ASN A 43 2.02 -10.00 5.00
C ASN A 43 0.93 -10.82 4.29
N ILE A 44 1.36 -11.81 3.53
CA ILE A 44 0.45 -12.67 2.75
C ILE A 44 -0.36 -13.59 3.67
N GLU A 45 0.26 -14.07 4.74
CA GLU A 45 -0.36 -15.01 5.68
C GLU A 45 -1.65 -14.46 6.28
N GLY A 46 -1.62 -13.23 6.80
CA GLY A 46 -2.79 -12.61 7.39
C GLY A 46 -3.96 -12.41 6.41
N GLN A 47 -3.67 -12.33 5.12
CA GLN A 47 -4.67 -12.06 4.09
C GLN A 47 -5.25 -13.31 3.42
N MET A 48 -4.47 -14.39 3.33
CA MET A 48 -4.81 -15.52 2.44
C MET A 48 -4.71 -16.89 3.09
N HIS A 49 -4.16 -17.03 4.31
CA HIS A 49 -4.02 -18.34 4.95
C HIS A 49 -5.36 -18.86 5.47
N SER A 50 -5.67 -20.13 5.21
CA SER A 50 -6.92 -20.80 5.58
C SER A 50 -7.24 -20.75 7.06
N LYS A 51 -6.25 -20.68 7.95
CA LYS A 51 -6.47 -20.58 9.41
C LYS A 51 -7.26 -19.33 9.82
N PHE A 52 -7.33 -18.32 8.94
CA PHE A 52 -8.10 -17.10 9.17
C PHE A 52 -9.41 -17.06 8.36
N SER A 53 -9.74 -18.11 7.60
CA SER A 53 -10.90 -18.12 6.70
C SER A 53 -12.24 -17.97 7.44
N GLU A 54 -12.35 -18.53 8.63
CA GLU A 54 -13.58 -18.48 9.45
C GLU A 54 -13.51 -17.40 10.55
N ALA A 55 -12.35 -16.81 10.82
CA ALA A 55 -12.20 -15.81 11.85
C ALA A 55 -12.76 -14.45 11.41
N GLU A 56 -13.46 -13.73 12.28
CA GLU A 56 -13.87 -12.35 12.09
C GLU A 56 -12.74 -11.39 12.50
N GLU A 57 -12.82 -10.13 12.08
CA GLU A 57 -11.89 -9.04 12.43
C GLU A 57 -10.41 -9.30 12.05
N VAL A 58 -10.23 -10.04 10.96
CA VAL A 58 -8.91 -10.37 10.40
C VAL A 58 -8.73 -9.78 9.00
N THR A 59 -7.50 -9.76 8.51
CA THR A 59 -7.20 -9.22 7.17
C THR A 59 -7.59 -10.15 6.02
N ASN A 60 -7.88 -11.43 6.29
CA ASN A 60 -8.51 -12.35 5.32
C ASN A 60 -10.01 -12.04 5.18
N ILE A 61 -10.32 -10.86 4.64
CA ILE A 61 -11.68 -10.34 4.54
C ILE A 61 -12.59 -11.11 3.57
N THR A 62 -12.03 -11.91 2.70
CA THR A 62 -12.78 -12.70 1.72
C THR A 62 -13.02 -14.14 2.17
N GLY A 63 -12.45 -14.55 3.31
CA GLY A 63 -12.51 -15.95 3.76
C GLY A 63 -11.77 -16.91 2.83
N MET A 64 -10.71 -16.44 2.17
CA MET A 64 -9.92 -17.29 1.28
C MET A 64 -9.35 -18.49 2.05
N ALA A 65 -9.51 -19.68 1.49
CA ALA A 65 -9.02 -20.93 2.05
C ALA A 65 -8.61 -21.87 0.92
N ASP A 66 -7.30 -22.08 0.77
CA ASP A 66 -6.74 -22.99 -0.24
C ASP A 66 -5.45 -23.62 0.30
N PRO A 67 -5.39 -24.98 0.42
CA PRO A 67 -4.21 -25.67 0.95
C PRO A 67 -2.93 -25.47 0.12
N ALA A 68 -3.06 -25.17 -1.18
CA ALA A 68 -1.90 -24.90 -2.01
C ALA A 68 -1.32 -23.52 -1.74
N ILE A 69 -2.16 -22.55 -1.37
CA ILE A 69 -1.74 -21.23 -0.88
C ILE A 69 -1.09 -21.38 0.49
N ASP A 70 -1.70 -22.11 1.43
CA ASP A 70 -1.17 -22.30 2.78
C ASP A 70 0.25 -22.83 2.77
N LYS A 71 0.48 -23.91 2.00
CA LYS A 71 1.81 -24.50 1.85
C LYS A 71 2.85 -23.50 1.30
N ARG A 72 2.45 -22.64 0.38
CA ARG A 72 3.35 -21.62 -0.18
C ARG A 72 3.60 -20.47 0.78
N ILE A 73 2.63 -20.14 1.61
CA ILE A 73 2.80 -19.15 2.68
C ILE A 73 3.84 -19.64 3.70
N GLU A 74 3.81 -20.91 4.08
CA GLU A 74 4.82 -21.51 4.96
C GLU A 74 6.22 -21.40 4.36
N LEU A 75 6.36 -21.74 3.06
CA LEU A 75 7.62 -21.59 2.33
C LEU A 75 8.07 -20.12 2.25
N TYR A 76 7.15 -19.20 1.96
CA TYR A 76 7.41 -17.76 1.91
C TYR A 76 7.92 -17.22 3.24
N ASN A 77 7.32 -17.65 4.35
CA ASN A 77 7.69 -17.20 5.68
C ASN A 77 9.05 -17.72 6.15
N SER A 78 9.46 -18.88 5.65
CA SER A 78 10.76 -19.51 5.98
C SER A 78 11.89 -19.14 5.02
N GLU A 79 11.61 -18.56 3.85
CA GLU A 79 12.62 -18.25 2.84
C GLU A 79 13.25 -16.86 3.10
N TRP A 80 14.56 -16.80 3.25
CA TRP A 80 15.34 -15.59 3.46
C TRP A 80 15.88 -14.95 2.18
N ASN A 81 16.02 -15.75 1.11
CA ASN A 81 16.48 -15.23 -0.17
C ASN A 81 15.37 -14.44 -0.87
N MET A 82 15.57 -13.15 -1.06
CA MET A 82 14.56 -12.26 -1.63
C MET A 82 14.07 -12.71 -3.01
N SER A 83 14.96 -13.13 -3.90
CA SER A 83 14.58 -13.58 -5.24
C SER A 83 13.71 -14.83 -5.22
N LYS A 84 13.95 -15.74 -4.27
CA LYS A 84 13.11 -16.92 -4.07
C LYS A 84 11.77 -16.55 -3.45
N ARG A 85 11.77 -15.66 -2.44
CA ARG A 85 10.52 -15.15 -1.85
C ARG A 85 9.60 -14.51 -2.89
N VAL A 86 10.15 -13.69 -3.80
CA VAL A 86 9.37 -13.08 -4.89
C VAL A 86 8.73 -14.15 -5.77
N LYS A 87 9.46 -15.21 -6.13
CA LYS A 87 8.89 -16.30 -6.93
C LYS A 87 7.75 -17.02 -6.20
N ILE A 88 7.92 -17.31 -4.90
CA ILE A 88 6.86 -17.94 -4.10
C ILE A 88 5.63 -17.01 -4.02
N ALA A 89 5.84 -15.71 -3.82
CA ALA A 89 4.74 -14.74 -3.80
C ALA A 89 4.00 -14.68 -5.16
N GLN A 90 4.70 -14.75 -6.27
CA GLN A 90 4.11 -14.84 -7.62
C GLN A 90 3.30 -16.11 -7.83
N GLU A 91 3.75 -17.24 -7.28
CA GLU A 91 2.97 -18.49 -7.30
C GLU A 91 1.68 -18.37 -6.49
N ILE A 92 1.74 -17.76 -5.29
CA ILE A 92 0.57 -17.49 -4.46
C ILE A 92 -0.41 -16.59 -5.23
N ASP A 93 0.08 -15.50 -5.81
CA ASP A 93 -0.73 -14.57 -6.60
C ASP A 93 -1.42 -15.26 -7.77
N SER A 94 -0.70 -16.12 -8.49
CA SER A 94 -1.26 -16.91 -9.59
C SER A 94 -2.39 -17.84 -9.17
N ILE A 95 -2.33 -18.44 -7.97
CA ILE A 95 -3.39 -19.30 -7.44
C ILE A 95 -4.55 -18.41 -6.98
N ALA A 96 -4.27 -17.38 -6.17
CA ALA A 96 -5.29 -16.49 -5.61
C ALA A 96 -6.12 -15.79 -6.71
N THR A 97 -5.49 -15.38 -7.81
CA THR A 97 -6.18 -14.78 -8.96
C THR A 97 -7.20 -15.73 -9.57
N ARG A 98 -6.90 -17.03 -9.65
CA ARG A 98 -7.82 -18.03 -10.21
C ARG A 98 -8.99 -18.40 -9.31
N LEU A 99 -8.93 -18.03 -8.03
CA LEU A 99 -10.02 -18.24 -7.08
C LEU A 99 -11.09 -17.12 -7.14
N TYR A 100 -10.82 -16.03 -7.88
CA TYR A 100 -11.74 -14.92 -8.11
C TYR A 100 -12.26 -14.23 -6.84
N HIS A 101 -11.54 -14.32 -5.72
CA HIS A 101 -11.87 -13.59 -4.51
C HIS A 101 -11.65 -12.07 -4.67
N TYR A 102 -10.75 -11.69 -5.59
CA TYR A 102 -10.42 -10.32 -5.90
C TYR A 102 -10.53 -10.06 -7.40
N ALA A 103 -11.13 -8.93 -7.74
CA ALA A 103 -11.09 -8.39 -9.10
C ALA A 103 -10.22 -7.12 -9.09
N PRO A 104 -8.94 -7.22 -9.51
CA PRO A 104 -8.06 -6.04 -9.57
C PRO A 104 -8.63 -4.99 -10.51
N GLY A 105 -8.81 -3.76 -10.00
CA GLY A 105 -9.31 -2.64 -10.78
C GLY A 105 -8.14 -1.82 -11.36
N TRP A 106 -7.73 -0.80 -10.64
CA TRP A 106 -6.67 0.11 -11.05
C TRP A 106 -5.69 0.33 -9.89
N HIS A 107 -4.49 0.72 -10.20
CA HIS A 107 -3.50 1.14 -9.23
C HIS A 107 -2.95 2.52 -9.59
N SER A 108 -2.52 3.27 -8.59
CA SER A 108 -1.77 4.50 -8.84
C SER A 108 -0.34 4.13 -9.25
N ALA A 109 0.12 4.69 -10.37
CA ALA A 109 1.51 4.53 -10.81
C ALA A 109 2.49 5.24 -9.86
N TYR A 110 1.99 6.17 -9.06
CA TYR A 110 2.77 6.92 -8.08
C TYR A 110 2.29 6.52 -6.68
N GLY A 111 3.24 6.31 -5.80
CA GLY A 111 2.97 6.10 -4.38
C GLY A 111 2.31 7.33 -3.71
N ALA A 112 2.21 7.32 -2.40
CA ALA A 112 1.73 8.47 -1.65
C ALA A 112 2.63 9.69 -1.90
N ARG A 113 2.00 10.86 -2.10
CA ARG A 113 2.72 12.14 -2.11
C ARG A 113 2.68 12.74 -0.73
N VAL A 114 3.82 13.20 -0.26
CA VAL A 114 3.92 13.98 0.97
C VAL A 114 4.33 15.40 0.59
N VAL A 115 3.53 16.36 1.01
CA VAL A 115 3.81 17.78 0.81
C VAL A 115 4.19 18.39 2.15
N HIS A 116 5.29 19.10 2.19
CA HIS A 116 5.79 19.74 3.39
C HIS A 116 6.28 21.16 3.11
N TRP A 117 6.34 21.98 4.15
CA TRP A 117 6.95 23.29 4.07
C TRP A 117 8.46 23.19 3.91
N ASN A 118 9.05 24.11 3.15
CA ASN A 118 10.47 24.14 2.80
C ASN A 118 11.42 24.47 3.96
N LYS A 119 10.94 24.39 5.20
CA LYS A 119 11.71 24.60 6.42
C LYS A 119 12.26 23.33 7.06
N PHE A 120 12.04 22.20 6.43
CA PHE A 120 12.55 20.92 6.92
C PHE A 120 13.73 20.44 6.10
N GLY A 121 14.74 19.94 6.80
CA GLY A 121 15.79 19.12 6.22
C GLY A 121 15.37 17.65 6.25
N MET A 122 15.88 16.87 5.31
CA MET A 122 15.65 15.43 5.22
C MET A 122 16.86 14.76 4.56
N PRO A 123 17.07 13.46 4.79
CA PRO A 123 18.14 12.74 4.11
C PRO A 123 17.87 12.67 2.60
N GLU A 124 18.94 12.53 1.81
CA GLU A 124 18.86 12.39 0.35
C GLU A 124 17.96 11.23 -0.10
N THR A 125 17.88 10.18 0.71
CA THR A 125 16.99 9.04 0.47
C THR A 125 15.51 9.38 0.57
N GLY A 126 15.16 10.47 1.27
CA GLY A 126 13.80 10.91 1.57
C GLY A 126 12.99 9.94 2.42
N ILE A 127 12.98 8.63 2.11
CA ILE A 127 12.32 7.56 2.86
C ILE A 127 13.27 6.40 3.13
N SER A 128 12.97 5.61 4.17
CA SER A 128 13.72 4.40 4.48
C SER A 128 13.57 3.35 3.36
N TYR A 129 14.52 2.42 3.28
CA TYR A 129 14.46 1.29 2.35
C TYR A 129 13.16 0.48 2.45
N ALA A 130 12.56 0.40 3.62
CA ALA A 130 11.28 -0.28 3.84
C ALA A 130 10.06 0.44 3.22
N GLY A 131 10.23 1.64 2.68
CA GLY A 131 9.22 2.34 1.89
C GLY A 131 7.98 2.80 2.65
N ASN A 132 8.03 2.85 3.98
CA ASN A 132 6.89 3.30 4.78
C ASN A 132 6.85 4.85 4.82
N TRP A 133 6.04 5.45 3.95
CA TRP A 133 5.86 6.90 3.87
C TRP A 133 5.38 7.54 5.19
N GLN A 134 4.68 6.79 6.04
CA GLN A 134 4.20 7.26 7.34
C GLN A 134 5.34 7.53 8.32
N ARG A 135 6.51 6.93 8.08
CA ARG A 135 7.74 7.13 8.84
C ARG A 135 8.63 8.25 8.31
N LEU A 136 8.21 8.93 7.26
CA LEU A 136 8.98 10.05 6.69
C LEU A 136 9.26 11.14 7.73
N ILE A 137 8.25 11.46 8.54
CA ILE A 137 8.34 12.51 9.56
C ILE A 137 9.43 12.19 10.59
N ASP A 138 9.67 10.92 10.89
CA ASP A 138 10.69 10.48 11.86
C ASP A 138 12.12 10.76 11.36
N MET A 139 12.30 11.00 10.06
CA MET A 139 13.60 11.24 9.41
C MET A 139 13.86 12.71 9.12
N TRP A 140 12.92 13.60 9.37
CA TRP A 140 13.04 15.02 9.10
C TRP A 140 13.56 15.78 10.32
N TRP A 141 14.26 16.84 10.06
CA TRP A 141 14.71 17.79 11.09
C TRP A 141 14.30 19.20 10.73
N TYR A 142 14.11 20.02 11.73
CA TYR A 142 13.89 21.43 11.55
C TYR A 142 15.21 22.12 11.14
N ASP A 143 15.12 22.93 10.09
CA ASP A 143 16.26 23.68 9.52
C ASP A 143 15.98 25.19 9.65
N PRO A 144 16.62 25.89 10.60
CA PRO A 144 16.36 27.32 10.85
C PRO A 144 16.76 28.21 9.68
N ASP A 145 17.72 27.82 8.86
CA ASP A 145 18.15 28.65 7.74
C ASP A 145 17.17 28.53 6.57
N LYS A 146 16.67 27.34 6.31
CA LYS A 146 15.57 27.14 5.38
C LYS A 146 14.29 27.86 5.82
N GLU A 147 13.98 27.90 7.11
CA GLU A 147 12.84 28.66 7.61
C GLU A 147 12.99 30.16 7.37
N LYS A 148 14.17 30.74 7.62
CA LYS A 148 14.46 32.15 7.31
C LYS A 148 14.29 32.46 5.82
N GLU A 149 14.75 31.56 4.96
CA GLU A 149 14.59 31.68 3.52
C GLU A 149 13.12 31.61 3.11
N LEU A 150 12.37 30.66 3.67
CA LEU A 150 10.93 30.51 3.45
C LEU A 150 10.18 31.80 3.85
N HIS A 151 10.48 32.36 5.03
CA HIS A 151 9.84 33.59 5.49
C HIS A 151 10.17 34.79 4.59
N LYS A 152 11.42 34.88 4.09
CA LYS A 152 11.77 35.91 3.10
C LYS A 152 10.97 35.78 1.82
N ALA A 153 10.78 34.54 1.33
CA ALA A 153 9.99 34.30 0.12
C ALA A 153 8.49 34.57 0.32
N ILE A 154 7.93 34.20 1.46
CA ILE A 154 6.53 34.51 1.79
C ILE A 154 6.28 36.03 1.80
N ASN A 155 7.22 36.80 2.33
CA ASN A 155 7.11 38.26 2.44
C ASN A 155 7.55 39.03 1.18
N ASN A 156 8.08 38.33 0.18
CA ASN A 156 8.55 38.91 -1.07
C ASN A 156 8.05 38.12 -2.27
N SER A 157 6.99 38.60 -2.91
CA SER A 157 6.34 37.94 -4.04
C SER A 157 7.23 37.76 -5.28
N SER A 158 8.38 38.46 -5.35
CA SER A 158 9.35 38.28 -6.43
C SER A 158 10.39 37.18 -6.15
N MET A 159 10.42 36.64 -4.93
CA MET A 159 11.32 35.59 -4.54
C MET A 159 10.69 34.21 -4.76
N THR A 160 11.38 33.31 -5.44
CA THR A 160 10.97 31.94 -5.64
C THR A 160 11.96 31.01 -4.96
N ILE A 161 11.47 30.09 -4.14
CA ILE A 161 12.25 29.00 -3.58
C ILE A 161 12.09 27.79 -4.49
N GLY A 162 13.20 27.11 -4.81
CA GLY A 162 13.19 25.88 -5.58
C GLY A 162 12.38 24.79 -4.88
N THR A 163 11.51 24.11 -5.61
CA THR A 163 10.86 22.89 -5.15
C THR A 163 11.80 21.73 -5.41
N GLY A 164 12.22 21.03 -4.36
CA GLY A 164 12.97 19.79 -4.51
C GLY A 164 12.01 18.62 -4.80
N GLU A 165 12.30 17.84 -5.82
CA GLU A 165 11.65 16.54 -6.03
C GLU A 165 12.61 15.45 -5.58
N ILE A 166 12.17 14.59 -4.64
CA ILE A 166 12.96 13.47 -4.16
C ILE A 166 12.35 12.19 -4.71
N ASN A 167 13.07 11.52 -5.60
CA ASN A 167 12.71 10.21 -6.10
C ASN A 167 13.50 9.11 -5.36
N ASN A 168 12.87 8.54 -4.34
CA ASN A 168 13.53 7.54 -3.49
C ASN A 168 13.70 6.17 -4.15
N ILE A 169 12.90 5.87 -5.15
CA ILE A 169 12.96 4.60 -5.87
C ILE A 169 14.31 4.48 -6.58
N ASP A 170 14.75 5.55 -7.21
CA ASP A 170 16.02 5.56 -7.95
C ASP A 170 17.22 5.49 -7.01
N TYR A 171 17.19 6.18 -5.87
CA TYR A 171 18.26 6.10 -4.89
C TYR A 171 18.55 4.66 -4.46
N TRP A 172 17.53 3.93 -4.01
CA TRP A 172 17.70 2.56 -3.53
C TRP A 172 18.04 1.57 -4.65
N ASN A 173 17.63 1.83 -5.88
CA ASN A 173 18.00 1.01 -7.03
C ASN A 173 19.48 1.20 -7.42
N THR A 174 20.03 2.40 -7.25
CA THR A 174 21.45 2.68 -7.55
C THR A 174 22.41 2.10 -6.51
N GLN A 175 21.96 1.84 -5.28
CA GLN A 175 22.75 1.24 -4.22
C GLN A 175 22.90 -0.29 -4.33
N LYS A 176 22.17 -0.93 -5.25
CA LYS A 176 22.29 -2.37 -5.51
C LYS A 176 23.44 -2.67 -6.47
N LYS A 177 24.66 -2.46 -5.98
CA LYS A 177 25.89 -2.95 -6.67
C LYS A 177 26.48 -4.12 -5.91
#